data_e4a81642c77eeeb36d6161a0b8d65cdc
#
_entry.id   e4a81642c77eeeb36d6161a0b8d65cdc
#
_cell.length_a   1.000
_cell.length_b   1.000
_cell.length_c   1.000
_cell.angle_alpha   90.00
_cell.angle_beta   90.00
_cell.angle_gamma   90.00
#
_symmetry.space_group_name_H-M   'P 1'
#
loop_
_entity.id
_entity.type
_entity.pdbx_description
1 polymer ?
#
loop_
_entity_poly.entity_id
_entity_poly.type
_entity_poly.pdbx_seq_one_letter_code
_entity_poly.pdbx_strand_id
1 'polypeptide(L)'
;VSPRRADIDHVLVIGSGPIVIGQACEFDYSGTQACRVLRAEGLRVSLVNSNPATIMTDPEFADATYIEPVTPEVVAQIIARERPDAVLATLGGQTALNTAVALHDAGILERYGVELIGADIDAIRRGEDRQRFKEIVASIGAESARSAICHSMADCLDAVAELGYPVVVRPSFTMGGAGSGMTYDEADLRRIAGAGLLASPTAEVLLEESILGWKEYELELMRDRADNVVVICSIENVDPMGVHTGDSVTVAPAMTLTDREYQRMRDVAIDVIRAVGVDTGGCNIQFAVDPRT
;
A
#
# COMPACT_ATOMS: atom_id res chain seq x y z
N VAL A 1 -5.83 -24.91 -8.66
CA VAL A 1 -6.53 -23.71 -9.14
C VAL A 1 -7.85 -23.68 -8.38
N SER A 2 -8.05 -22.65 -7.55
CA SER A 2 -9.35 -22.46 -6.89
C SER A 2 -10.41 -22.23 -7.97
N PRO A 3 -11.60 -22.86 -7.86
CA PRO A 3 -12.66 -22.60 -8.81
C PRO A 3 -13.10 -21.13 -8.72
N ARG A 4 -13.49 -20.55 -9.85
CA ARG A 4 -14.12 -19.23 -9.91
C ARG A 4 -15.26 -19.15 -8.88
N ARG A 5 -15.38 -18.03 -8.19
CA ARG A 5 -16.53 -17.73 -7.34
C ARG A 5 -17.80 -17.63 -8.21
N ALA A 6 -18.78 -18.47 -7.90
CA ALA A 6 -20.03 -18.54 -8.65
C ALA A 6 -21.05 -17.46 -8.25
N ASP A 7 -20.77 -16.74 -7.16
CA ASP A 7 -21.59 -15.69 -6.57
C ASP A 7 -21.19 -14.27 -7.01
N ILE A 8 -20.17 -14.14 -7.86
CA ILE A 8 -19.73 -12.87 -8.44
C ILE A 8 -19.82 -12.99 -9.96
N ASP A 9 -20.62 -12.16 -10.59
CA ASP A 9 -20.74 -12.04 -12.03
C ASP A 9 -20.28 -10.68 -12.57
N HIS A 10 -20.25 -9.64 -11.71
CA HIS A 10 -19.90 -8.29 -12.10
C HIS A 10 -18.97 -7.63 -11.08
N VAL A 11 -17.83 -7.14 -11.53
CA VAL A 11 -16.83 -6.43 -10.71
C VAL A 11 -16.65 -5.00 -11.18
N LEU A 12 -16.68 -4.05 -10.25
CA LEU A 12 -16.24 -2.68 -10.48
C LEU A 12 -14.78 -2.53 -10.06
N VAL A 13 -13.91 -2.18 -10.99
CA VAL A 13 -12.50 -1.87 -10.73
C VAL A 13 -12.34 -0.37 -10.54
N ILE A 14 -11.70 0.05 -9.46
CA ILE A 14 -11.37 1.45 -9.20
C ILE A 14 -9.91 1.69 -9.58
N GLY A 15 -9.67 2.60 -10.51
CA GLY A 15 -8.33 2.99 -10.96
C GLY A 15 -7.65 3.96 -10.00
N SER A 16 -6.39 4.28 -10.31
CA SER A 16 -5.52 5.11 -9.47
C SER A 16 -5.73 6.62 -9.62
N GLY A 17 -6.57 7.04 -10.57
CA GLY A 17 -6.72 8.45 -10.88
C GLY A 17 -5.64 8.98 -11.82
N PRO A 18 -5.18 10.23 -11.65
CA PRO A 18 -4.12 10.79 -12.47
C PRO A 18 -2.80 10.05 -12.26
N ILE A 19 -1.98 9.96 -13.31
CA ILE A 19 -0.61 9.49 -13.19
C ILE A 19 0.19 10.52 -12.40
N VAL A 20 0.81 10.07 -11.32
CA VAL A 20 1.72 10.88 -10.49
C VAL A 20 3.13 10.33 -10.56
N ILE A 21 4.13 11.21 -10.40
CA ILE A 21 5.54 10.80 -10.35
C ILE A 21 5.73 9.81 -9.19
N GLY A 22 6.44 8.72 -9.45
CA GLY A 22 6.73 7.66 -8.48
C GLY A 22 5.72 6.49 -8.49
N GLN A 23 4.45 6.72 -8.80
CA GLN A 23 3.45 5.65 -8.98
C GLN A 23 3.16 5.37 -10.46
N ALA A 24 3.30 6.37 -11.28
CA ALA A 24 3.21 6.36 -12.74
C ALA A 24 2.36 5.22 -13.34
N CYS A 25 3.02 4.29 -14.03
CA CYS A 25 2.37 3.23 -14.80
C CYS A 25 2.06 1.96 -13.99
N GLU A 26 2.50 1.84 -12.75
CA GLU A 26 2.36 0.61 -11.96
C GLU A 26 0.89 0.22 -11.80
N PHE A 27 0.08 1.12 -11.27
CA PHE A 27 -1.34 0.84 -11.03
C PHE A 27 -2.17 0.83 -12.31
N ASP A 28 -1.79 1.60 -13.32
CA ASP A 28 -2.44 1.55 -14.64
C ASP A 28 -2.24 0.17 -15.28
N TYR A 29 -1.02 -0.35 -15.25
CA TYR A 29 -0.71 -1.69 -15.74
C TYR A 29 -1.44 -2.77 -14.91
N SER A 30 -1.36 -2.71 -13.58
CA SER A 30 -1.98 -3.71 -12.69
C SER A 30 -3.50 -3.73 -12.87
N GLY A 31 -4.15 -2.57 -12.93
CA GLY A 31 -5.58 -2.47 -13.19
C GLY A 31 -5.98 -2.97 -14.57
N THR A 32 -5.19 -2.71 -15.60
CA THR A 32 -5.40 -3.25 -16.95
C THR A 32 -5.34 -4.78 -16.92
N GLN A 33 -4.33 -5.36 -16.26
CA GLN A 33 -4.22 -6.83 -16.13
C GLN A 33 -5.41 -7.42 -15.36
N ALA A 34 -5.87 -6.76 -14.28
CA ALA A 34 -7.05 -7.20 -13.55
C ALA A 34 -8.29 -7.22 -14.47
N CYS A 35 -8.55 -6.17 -15.22
CA CYS A 35 -9.68 -6.13 -16.17
C CYS A 35 -9.60 -7.29 -17.17
N ARG A 36 -8.42 -7.55 -17.74
CA ARG A 36 -8.21 -8.66 -18.68
C ARG A 36 -8.47 -10.02 -18.06
N VAL A 37 -7.92 -10.27 -16.86
CA VAL A 37 -8.08 -11.57 -16.17
C VAL A 37 -9.52 -11.78 -15.76
N LEU A 38 -10.18 -10.78 -15.16
CA LEU A 38 -11.59 -10.87 -14.76
C LEU A 38 -12.50 -11.17 -15.96
N ARG A 39 -12.28 -10.51 -17.09
CA ARG A 39 -13.05 -10.81 -18.33
C ARG A 39 -12.74 -12.19 -18.90
N ALA A 40 -11.47 -12.63 -18.85
CA ALA A 40 -11.10 -13.98 -19.28
C ALA A 40 -11.78 -15.07 -18.43
N GLU A 41 -12.03 -14.79 -17.15
CA GLU A 41 -12.82 -15.64 -16.25
C GLU A 41 -14.33 -15.54 -16.50
N GLY A 42 -14.76 -14.74 -17.46
CA GLY A 42 -16.18 -14.58 -17.85
C GLY A 42 -16.97 -13.65 -16.94
N LEU A 43 -16.29 -12.76 -16.20
CA LEU A 43 -16.92 -11.73 -15.39
C LEU A 43 -17.20 -10.48 -16.23
N ARG A 44 -18.30 -9.80 -15.95
CA ARG A 44 -18.51 -8.45 -16.43
C ARG A 44 -17.65 -7.49 -15.62
N VAL A 45 -16.99 -6.55 -16.31
CA VAL A 45 -16.09 -5.59 -15.69
C VAL A 45 -16.56 -4.17 -15.99
N SER A 46 -16.83 -3.39 -14.96
CA SER A 46 -16.92 -1.94 -15.03
C SER A 46 -15.65 -1.32 -14.47
N LEU A 47 -15.18 -0.24 -15.06
CA LEU A 47 -13.98 0.47 -14.65
C LEU A 47 -14.30 1.94 -14.41
N VAL A 48 -13.78 2.52 -13.34
CA VAL A 48 -13.74 3.97 -13.14
C VAL A 48 -12.28 4.43 -12.98
N ASN A 49 -11.88 5.41 -13.80
CA ASN A 49 -10.60 6.09 -13.68
C ASN A 49 -10.71 7.50 -14.25
N SER A 50 -10.04 8.47 -13.62
CA SER A 50 -10.16 9.88 -14.02
C SER A 50 -9.25 10.27 -15.19
N ASN A 51 -8.26 9.45 -15.53
CA ASN A 51 -7.34 9.74 -16.62
C ASN A 51 -7.80 9.08 -17.93
N PRO A 52 -8.16 9.84 -18.97
CA PRO A 52 -8.60 9.28 -20.25
C PRO A 52 -7.46 8.76 -21.12
N ALA A 53 -6.21 9.04 -20.77
CA ALA A 53 -5.03 8.75 -21.57
C ALA A 53 -4.21 7.57 -21.06
N THR A 54 -4.79 6.71 -20.24
CA THR A 54 -4.15 5.50 -19.71
C THR A 54 -4.55 4.27 -20.51
N ILE A 55 -3.72 3.22 -20.49
CA ILE A 55 -4.03 1.93 -21.11
C ILE A 55 -5.32 1.35 -20.50
N MET A 56 -5.49 1.46 -19.18
CA MET A 56 -6.63 0.95 -18.43
C MET A 56 -7.98 1.47 -18.98
N THR A 57 -8.03 2.72 -19.41
CA THR A 57 -9.26 3.36 -19.90
C THR A 57 -9.57 3.11 -21.37
N ASP A 58 -8.74 2.34 -22.07
CA ASP A 58 -9.06 1.88 -23.41
C ASP A 58 -10.34 1.01 -23.37
N PRO A 59 -11.33 1.31 -24.26
CA PRO A 59 -12.63 0.62 -24.25
C PRO A 59 -12.57 -0.89 -24.43
N GLU A 60 -11.45 -1.44 -24.90
CA GLU A 60 -11.33 -2.90 -25.07
C GLU A 60 -11.12 -3.66 -23.75
N PHE A 61 -10.71 -3.00 -22.65
CA PHE A 61 -10.37 -3.68 -21.40
C PHE A 61 -11.54 -3.86 -20.43
N ALA A 62 -12.59 -3.07 -20.52
CA ALA A 62 -13.76 -3.18 -19.67
C ALA A 62 -15.07 -3.19 -20.48
N ASP A 63 -16.13 -3.76 -19.91
CA ASP A 63 -17.46 -3.76 -20.55
C ASP A 63 -18.16 -2.41 -20.41
N ALA A 64 -17.79 -1.63 -19.38
CA ALA A 64 -18.20 -0.25 -19.19
C ALA A 64 -17.02 0.55 -18.58
N THR A 65 -16.65 1.64 -19.22
CA THR A 65 -15.56 2.51 -18.76
C THR A 65 -16.11 3.89 -18.41
N TYR A 66 -15.86 4.32 -17.18
CA TYR A 66 -16.21 5.62 -16.63
C TYR A 66 -14.97 6.48 -16.50
N ILE A 67 -14.84 7.49 -17.35
CA ILE A 67 -13.76 8.49 -17.26
C ILE A 67 -14.32 9.64 -16.40
N GLU A 68 -14.27 9.43 -15.11
CA GLU A 68 -14.88 10.30 -14.10
C GLU A 68 -13.95 10.47 -12.91
N PRO A 69 -14.12 11.53 -12.10
CA PRO A 69 -13.35 11.68 -10.86
C PRO A 69 -13.49 10.47 -9.94
N VAL A 70 -12.36 9.99 -9.42
CA VAL A 70 -12.35 8.88 -8.46
C VAL A 70 -12.64 9.45 -7.07
N THR A 71 -13.89 9.82 -6.84
CA THR A 71 -14.38 10.30 -5.54
C THR A 71 -15.51 9.39 -5.01
N PRO A 72 -15.72 9.31 -3.70
CA PRO A 72 -16.77 8.48 -3.13
C PRO A 72 -18.16 8.77 -3.71
N GLU A 73 -18.48 10.04 -3.98
CA GLU A 73 -19.77 10.47 -4.50
C GLU A 73 -20.01 9.97 -5.92
N VAL A 74 -19.00 10.09 -6.78
CA VAL A 74 -19.09 9.64 -8.17
C VAL A 74 -19.11 8.12 -8.23
N VAL A 75 -18.24 7.45 -7.48
CA VAL A 75 -18.21 5.98 -7.46
C VAL A 75 -19.50 5.41 -6.88
N ALA A 76 -20.11 6.05 -5.87
CA ALA A 76 -21.42 5.65 -5.36
C ALA A 76 -22.54 5.73 -6.44
N GLN A 77 -22.51 6.75 -7.32
CA GLN A 77 -23.43 6.86 -8.45
C GLN A 77 -23.22 5.73 -9.47
N ILE A 78 -21.95 5.39 -9.74
CA ILE A 78 -21.61 4.28 -10.63
C ILE A 78 -22.09 2.95 -10.04
N ILE A 79 -21.86 2.70 -8.73
CA ILE A 79 -22.38 1.52 -8.03
C ILE A 79 -23.90 1.45 -8.11
N ALA A 80 -24.59 2.56 -7.89
CA ALA A 80 -26.06 2.63 -7.98
C ALA A 80 -26.58 2.28 -9.39
N ARG A 81 -25.84 2.66 -10.44
CA ARG A 81 -26.17 2.43 -11.84
C ARG A 81 -25.82 1.02 -12.28
N GLU A 82 -24.60 0.60 -12.05
CA GLU A 82 -24.03 -0.64 -12.57
C GLU A 82 -24.40 -1.86 -11.74
N ARG A 83 -24.66 -1.68 -10.43
CA ARG A 83 -25.01 -2.76 -9.50
C ARG A 83 -24.01 -3.91 -9.53
N PRO A 84 -22.70 -3.64 -9.35
CA PRO A 84 -21.72 -4.71 -9.31
C PRO A 84 -21.93 -5.58 -8.06
N ASP A 85 -21.52 -6.85 -8.14
CA ASP A 85 -21.49 -7.75 -7.00
C ASP A 85 -20.30 -7.46 -6.09
N ALA A 86 -19.20 -6.99 -6.71
CA ALA A 86 -17.96 -6.71 -5.99
C ALA A 86 -17.26 -5.44 -6.50
N VAL A 87 -16.45 -4.85 -5.62
CA VAL A 87 -15.52 -3.75 -5.90
C VAL A 87 -14.09 -4.22 -5.67
N LEU A 88 -13.20 -3.96 -6.64
CA LEU A 88 -11.76 -4.18 -6.54
C LEU A 88 -11.05 -2.83 -6.50
N ALA A 89 -10.47 -2.49 -5.34
CA ALA A 89 -9.79 -1.20 -5.10
C ALA A 89 -8.27 -1.34 -4.88
N THR A 90 -7.77 -2.55 -4.62
CA THR A 90 -6.37 -2.77 -4.23
C THR A 90 -5.35 -2.49 -5.34
N LEU A 91 -5.80 -2.41 -6.59
CA LEU A 91 -4.95 -2.15 -7.76
C LEU A 91 -5.02 -0.69 -8.25
N GLY A 92 -5.66 0.19 -7.49
CA GLY A 92 -5.79 1.61 -7.81
C GLY A 92 -5.04 2.54 -6.86
N GLY A 93 -4.07 2.00 -6.10
CA GLY A 93 -3.25 2.76 -5.14
C GLY A 93 -4.08 3.44 -4.05
N GLN A 94 -3.47 4.43 -3.39
CA GLN A 94 -4.08 5.12 -2.26
C GLN A 94 -5.42 5.80 -2.60
N THR A 95 -5.56 6.34 -3.81
CA THR A 95 -6.81 6.97 -4.26
C THR A 95 -7.98 5.99 -4.22
N ALA A 96 -7.78 4.78 -4.74
CA ALA A 96 -8.83 3.77 -4.76
C ALA A 96 -9.11 3.19 -3.36
N LEU A 97 -8.07 2.95 -2.55
CA LEU A 97 -8.23 2.47 -1.18
C LEU A 97 -8.99 3.47 -0.31
N ASN A 98 -8.63 4.76 -0.34
CA ASN A 98 -9.33 5.81 0.38
C ASN A 98 -10.79 5.93 -0.06
N THR A 99 -11.05 5.81 -1.37
CA THR A 99 -12.41 5.81 -1.92
C THR A 99 -13.21 4.62 -1.41
N ALA A 100 -12.64 3.41 -1.39
CA ALA A 100 -13.31 2.22 -0.89
C ALA A 100 -13.65 2.32 0.61
N VAL A 101 -12.72 2.84 1.43
CA VAL A 101 -12.97 3.10 2.87
C VAL A 101 -14.11 4.10 3.04
N ALA A 102 -14.10 5.21 2.30
CA ALA A 102 -15.16 6.21 2.39
C ALA A 102 -16.53 5.67 1.95
N LEU A 103 -16.59 4.84 0.91
CA LEU A 103 -17.83 4.17 0.48
C LEU A 103 -18.37 3.22 1.54
N HIS A 104 -17.47 2.48 2.21
CA HIS A 104 -17.85 1.61 3.33
C HIS A 104 -18.41 2.43 4.50
N ASP A 105 -17.68 3.47 4.94
CA ASP A 105 -18.07 4.30 6.08
C ASP A 105 -19.38 5.07 5.84
N ALA A 106 -19.67 5.39 4.59
CA ALA A 106 -20.96 5.95 4.17
C ALA A 106 -22.09 4.92 4.03
N GLY A 107 -21.82 3.63 4.29
CA GLY A 107 -22.80 2.54 4.15
C GLY A 107 -23.22 2.24 2.71
N ILE A 108 -22.47 2.73 1.72
CA ILE A 108 -22.82 2.55 0.30
C ILE A 108 -22.65 1.08 -0.13
N LEU A 109 -21.55 0.44 0.29
CA LEU A 109 -21.29 -0.97 -0.07
C LEU A 109 -22.39 -1.86 0.51
N GLU A 110 -22.74 -1.69 1.78
CA GLU A 110 -23.82 -2.44 2.44
C GLU A 110 -25.17 -2.19 1.78
N ARG A 111 -25.50 -0.91 1.51
CA ARG A 111 -26.78 -0.52 0.88
C ARG A 111 -27.02 -1.20 -0.45
N TYR A 112 -25.98 -1.43 -1.23
CA TYR A 112 -26.11 -2.04 -2.56
C TYR A 112 -25.72 -3.53 -2.59
N GLY A 113 -25.32 -4.10 -1.44
CA GLY A 113 -24.91 -5.49 -1.32
C GLY A 113 -23.60 -5.80 -2.06
N VAL A 114 -22.67 -4.84 -2.09
CA VAL A 114 -21.40 -4.93 -2.84
C VAL A 114 -20.28 -5.40 -1.92
N GLU A 115 -19.60 -6.48 -2.30
CA GLU A 115 -18.45 -7.00 -1.57
C GLU A 115 -17.17 -6.26 -1.97
N LEU A 116 -16.33 -5.89 -1.00
CA LEU A 116 -14.97 -5.42 -1.28
C LEU A 116 -14.04 -6.63 -1.39
N ILE A 117 -13.45 -6.83 -2.57
CA ILE A 117 -12.53 -7.92 -2.85
C ILE A 117 -11.09 -7.42 -3.00
N GLY A 118 -10.11 -8.34 -2.85
CA GLY A 118 -8.67 -8.04 -2.85
C GLY A 118 -8.14 -7.82 -1.44
N ALA A 119 -8.71 -6.93 -0.68
CA ALA A 119 -8.51 -6.76 0.76
C ALA A 119 -9.80 -6.21 1.37
N ASP A 120 -10.13 -6.66 2.56
CA ASP A 120 -11.26 -6.12 3.31
C ASP A 120 -10.89 -4.78 4.00
N ILE A 121 -11.90 -4.10 4.52
CA ILE A 121 -11.71 -2.78 5.17
C ILE A 121 -10.78 -2.86 6.38
N ASP A 122 -10.86 -3.93 7.15
CA ASP A 122 -10.01 -4.09 8.34
C ASP A 122 -8.56 -4.35 7.95
N ALA A 123 -8.31 -5.14 6.90
CA ALA A 123 -6.97 -5.35 6.35
C ALA A 123 -6.39 -4.05 5.79
N ILE A 124 -7.19 -3.27 5.04
CA ILE A 124 -6.77 -1.96 4.55
C ILE A 124 -6.39 -1.03 5.71
N ARG A 125 -7.25 -0.91 6.73
CA ARG A 125 -6.99 -0.05 7.90
C ARG A 125 -5.75 -0.49 8.69
N ARG A 126 -5.50 -1.80 8.81
CA ARG A 126 -4.30 -2.33 9.48
C ARG A 126 -3.03 -2.08 8.70
N GLY A 127 -3.11 -2.17 7.37
CA GLY A 127 -1.96 -1.93 6.49
C GLY A 127 -1.61 -0.44 6.36
N GLU A 128 -2.63 0.43 6.36
CA GLU A 128 -2.45 1.87 6.15
C GLU A 128 -2.11 2.65 7.44
N ASP A 129 -2.59 2.17 8.58
CA ASP A 129 -2.29 2.76 9.89
C ASP A 129 -0.90 2.29 10.35
N ARG A 130 0.07 3.20 10.32
CA ARG A 130 1.47 2.90 10.66
C ARG A 130 1.65 2.39 12.08
N GLN A 131 0.90 2.94 13.03
CA GLN A 131 0.98 2.52 14.43
C GLN A 131 0.44 1.09 14.59
N ARG A 132 -0.73 0.81 14.01
CA ARG A 132 -1.31 -0.53 14.00
C ARG A 132 -0.42 -1.54 13.29
N PHE A 133 0.13 -1.17 12.15
CA PHE A 133 1.04 -2.04 11.41
C PHE A 133 2.29 -2.38 12.24
N LYS A 134 2.88 -1.38 12.92
CA LYS A 134 4.02 -1.59 13.83
C LYS A 134 3.67 -2.52 14.99
N GLU A 135 2.50 -2.34 15.61
CA GLU A 135 2.02 -3.24 16.66
C GLU A 135 1.82 -4.68 16.17
N ILE A 136 1.28 -4.84 14.94
CA ILE A 136 1.15 -6.13 14.29
C ILE A 136 2.52 -6.77 14.09
N VAL A 137 3.48 -6.05 13.52
CA VAL A 137 4.86 -6.53 13.28
C VAL A 137 5.51 -6.95 14.60
N ALA A 138 5.37 -6.14 15.65
CA ALA A 138 5.89 -6.48 16.99
C ALA A 138 5.20 -7.72 17.59
N SER A 139 3.89 -7.89 17.39
CA SER A 139 3.11 -8.99 17.94
C SER A 139 3.52 -10.36 17.39
N ILE A 140 4.03 -10.40 16.17
CA ILE A 140 4.56 -11.63 15.54
C ILE A 140 6.06 -11.83 15.79
N GLY A 141 6.69 -10.98 16.62
CA GLY A 141 8.11 -11.05 16.92
C GLY A 141 9.03 -10.61 15.77
N ALA A 142 8.50 -9.91 14.78
CA ALA A 142 9.29 -9.32 13.71
C ALA A 142 9.79 -7.91 14.11
N GLU A 143 10.81 -7.45 13.43
CA GLU A 143 11.46 -6.16 13.69
C GLU A 143 10.98 -5.13 12.66
N SER A 144 10.80 -3.90 13.12
CA SER A 144 10.61 -2.72 12.27
C SER A 144 11.57 -1.62 12.71
N ALA A 145 11.80 -0.62 11.87
CA ALA A 145 12.60 0.53 12.24
C ALA A 145 12.09 1.14 13.56
N ARG A 146 13.01 1.45 14.48
CA ARG A 146 12.66 2.09 15.75
C ARG A 146 12.08 3.46 15.45
N SER A 147 11.00 3.81 16.10
CA SER A 147 10.33 5.08 15.86
C SER A 147 9.60 5.57 17.10
N ALA A 148 9.33 6.88 17.13
CA ALA A 148 8.56 7.53 18.16
C ALA A 148 7.58 8.53 17.54
N ILE A 149 6.36 8.56 18.07
CA ILE A 149 5.37 9.59 17.73
C ILE A 149 5.63 10.79 18.64
N CYS A 150 5.70 11.98 18.06
CA CYS A 150 6.01 13.22 18.73
C CYS A 150 4.94 14.27 18.41
N HIS A 151 4.45 14.95 19.44
CA HIS A 151 3.46 16.02 19.33
C HIS A 151 4.06 17.40 19.64
N SER A 152 5.33 17.43 20.04
CA SER A 152 6.05 18.65 20.36
C SER A 152 7.54 18.53 19.98
N MET A 153 8.22 19.68 19.90
CA MET A 153 9.67 19.68 19.70
C MET A 153 10.43 19.05 20.88
N ALA A 154 9.89 19.14 22.09
CA ALA A 154 10.48 18.49 23.25
C ALA A 154 10.45 16.96 23.08
N ASP A 155 9.31 16.39 22.70
CA ASP A 155 9.21 14.96 22.41
C ASP A 155 10.17 14.53 21.32
N CYS A 156 10.36 15.36 20.27
CA CYS A 156 11.30 15.08 19.19
C CYS A 156 12.76 15.00 19.70
N LEU A 157 13.15 15.88 20.60
CA LEU A 157 14.49 15.90 21.18
C LEU A 157 14.73 14.69 22.07
N ASP A 158 13.73 14.32 22.89
CA ASP A 158 13.81 13.13 23.73
C ASP A 158 13.87 11.85 22.88
N ALA A 159 13.05 11.77 21.83
CA ALA A 159 13.06 10.63 20.91
C ALA A 159 14.43 10.45 20.20
N VAL A 160 15.03 11.54 19.74
CA VAL A 160 16.35 11.49 19.08
C VAL A 160 17.46 11.10 20.05
N ALA A 161 17.34 11.45 21.34
CA ALA A 161 18.31 10.99 22.35
C ALA A 161 18.36 9.46 22.46
N GLU A 162 17.25 8.78 22.19
CA GLU A 162 17.17 7.31 22.18
C GLU A 162 17.47 6.70 20.80
N LEU A 163 16.95 7.31 19.71
CA LEU A 163 17.09 6.79 18.34
C LEU A 163 18.51 7.02 17.79
N GLY A 164 19.12 8.15 18.11
CA GLY A 164 20.35 8.64 17.48
C GLY A 164 20.10 9.28 16.10
N TYR A 165 21.07 10.05 15.61
CA TYR A 165 21.05 10.56 14.24
C TYR A 165 21.71 9.57 13.26
N PRO A 166 21.34 9.57 11.97
CA PRO A 166 20.25 10.33 11.36
C PRO A 166 18.85 9.73 11.65
N VAL A 167 17.82 10.60 11.67
CA VAL A 167 16.43 10.17 11.76
C VAL A 167 15.60 10.76 10.62
N VAL A 168 14.55 10.04 10.25
CA VAL A 168 13.55 10.49 9.26
C VAL A 168 12.38 11.11 10.00
N VAL A 169 11.97 12.29 9.58
CA VAL A 169 10.76 12.96 10.05
C VAL A 169 9.64 12.71 9.06
N ARG A 170 8.50 12.22 9.53
CA ARG A 170 7.30 11.97 8.70
C ARG A 170 6.06 12.57 9.39
N PRO A 171 5.56 13.73 8.94
CA PRO A 171 4.32 14.28 9.47
C PRO A 171 3.13 13.35 9.21
N SER A 172 2.24 13.25 10.18
CA SER A 172 1.01 12.48 10.03
C SER A 172 -0.01 13.27 9.19
N PHE A 173 -0.76 12.54 8.35
CA PHE A 173 -1.84 13.08 7.52
C PHE A 173 -1.43 14.19 6.54
N THR A 174 -0.17 14.22 6.10
CA THR A 174 0.29 15.13 5.05
C THR A 174 0.43 14.42 3.71
N MET A 175 0.17 15.15 2.62
CA MET A 175 0.34 14.66 1.26
C MET A 175 1.63 15.18 0.63
N GLY A 176 2.22 14.39 -0.28
CA GLY A 176 3.35 14.82 -1.09
C GLY A 176 4.66 15.07 -0.34
N GLY A 177 4.82 14.51 0.86
CA GLY A 177 6.05 14.64 1.63
C GLY A 177 6.26 16.02 2.28
N ALA A 178 5.23 16.87 2.33
CA ALA A 178 5.32 18.18 2.95
C ALA A 178 5.73 18.08 4.43
N GLY A 179 6.83 18.74 4.81
CA GLY A 179 7.38 18.73 6.16
C GLY A 179 8.12 17.44 6.54
N SER A 180 8.28 16.47 5.61
CA SER A 180 9.12 15.29 5.83
C SER A 180 10.54 15.52 5.40
N GLY A 181 11.46 14.75 5.96
CA GLY A 181 12.87 14.82 5.57
C GLY A 181 13.81 14.07 6.51
N MET A 182 15.05 13.95 6.07
CA MET A 182 16.13 13.38 6.85
C MET A 182 16.80 14.46 7.71
N THR A 183 17.09 14.15 8.95
CA THR A 183 17.79 15.05 9.88
C THR A 183 19.09 14.41 10.35
N TYR A 184 20.16 15.16 10.29
CA TYR A 184 21.51 14.70 10.64
C TYR A 184 22.01 15.28 11.95
N ASP A 185 21.38 16.35 12.42
CA ASP A 185 21.69 17.05 13.66
C ASP A 185 20.46 17.75 14.26
N GLU A 186 20.65 18.38 15.42
CA GLU A 186 19.57 19.07 16.13
C GLU A 186 19.03 20.28 15.34
N ALA A 187 19.87 20.97 14.58
CA ALA A 187 19.44 22.14 13.81
C ALA A 187 18.50 21.71 12.68
N ASP A 188 18.85 20.64 11.97
CA ASP A 188 17.99 20.01 10.97
C ASP A 188 16.68 19.50 11.59
N LEU A 189 16.76 18.82 12.74
CA LEU A 189 15.60 18.32 13.45
C LEU A 189 14.62 19.46 13.78
N ARG A 190 15.11 20.54 14.39
CA ARG A 190 14.25 21.69 14.74
C ARG A 190 13.60 22.32 13.52
N ARG A 191 14.33 22.40 12.42
CA ARG A 191 13.82 22.96 11.16
C ARG A 191 12.76 22.05 10.52
N ILE A 192 13.06 20.76 10.35
CA ILE A 192 12.22 19.80 9.60
C ILE A 192 11.05 19.35 10.47
N ALA A 193 11.29 18.90 11.70
CA ALA A 193 10.21 18.49 12.60
C ALA A 193 9.30 19.66 12.99
N GLY A 194 9.87 20.88 13.15
CA GLY A 194 9.07 22.08 13.37
C GLY A 194 8.11 22.37 12.21
N ALA A 195 8.60 22.27 10.97
CA ALA A 195 7.76 22.39 9.79
C ALA A 195 6.71 21.25 9.69
N GLY A 196 7.11 20.04 10.04
CA GLY A 196 6.22 18.87 10.05
C GLY A 196 5.09 18.97 11.06
N LEU A 197 5.38 19.40 12.30
CA LEU A 197 4.38 19.63 13.34
C LEU A 197 3.37 20.71 12.94
N LEU A 198 3.82 21.75 12.23
CA LEU A 198 2.94 22.80 11.72
C LEU A 198 2.10 22.35 10.52
N ALA A 199 2.65 21.47 9.69
CA ALA A 199 1.96 20.96 8.50
C ALA A 199 0.93 19.86 8.84
N SER A 200 1.16 19.11 9.92
CA SER A 200 0.25 18.06 10.35
C SER A 200 -1.02 18.62 10.96
N PRO A 201 -2.22 18.24 10.50
CA PRO A 201 -3.50 18.68 11.11
C PRO A 201 -3.64 18.29 12.58
N THR A 202 -2.95 17.23 13.00
CA THR A 202 -2.95 16.72 14.38
C THR A 202 -1.75 17.18 15.20
N ALA A 203 -0.89 18.06 14.63
CA ALA A 203 0.40 18.45 15.22
C ALA A 203 1.24 17.23 15.65
N GLU A 204 1.32 16.25 14.76
CA GLU A 204 1.99 14.97 15.01
C GLU A 204 3.03 14.68 13.93
N VAL A 205 4.20 14.26 14.37
CA VAL A 205 5.25 13.73 13.49
C VAL A 205 5.73 12.36 14.01
N LEU A 206 6.02 11.44 13.10
CA LEU A 206 6.78 10.24 13.40
C LEU A 206 8.25 10.51 13.18
N LEU A 207 9.07 10.25 14.19
CA LEU A 207 10.52 10.14 14.04
C LEU A 207 10.90 8.67 13.92
N GLU A 208 11.68 8.34 12.91
CA GLU A 208 12.06 6.96 12.61
C GLU A 208 13.57 6.89 12.42
N GLU A 209 14.22 5.86 12.98
CA GLU A 209 15.66 5.63 12.73
C GLU A 209 15.91 5.46 11.24
N SER A 210 17.03 5.98 10.78
CA SER A 210 17.39 5.89 9.37
C SER A 210 17.95 4.51 9.05
N ILE A 211 17.34 3.87 8.06
CA ILE A 211 17.83 2.64 7.42
C ILE A 211 18.48 2.96 6.06
N LEU A 212 18.90 4.21 5.85
CA LEU A 212 19.55 4.64 4.62
C LEU A 212 20.80 3.79 4.37
N GLY A 213 20.94 3.31 3.15
CA GLY A 213 22.09 2.47 2.76
C GLY A 213 21.95 0.99 3.11
N TRP A 214 20.85 0.58 3.77
CA TRP A 214 20.55 -0.85 3.95
C TRP A 214 20.14 -1.47 2.62
N LYS A 215 20.30 -2.78 2.47
CA LYS A 215 19.78 -3.50 1.31
C LYS A 215 18.27 -3.60 1.36
N GLU A 216 17.64 -3.47 0.21
CA GLU A 216 16.20 -3.56 0.06
C GLU A 216 15.79 -4.81 -0.70
N TYR A 217 14.86 -5.55 -0.11
CA TYR A 217 14.23 -6.72 -0.73
C TYR A 217 12.73 -6.63 -0.58
N GLU A 218 12.03 -7.30 -1.47
CA GLU A 218 10.57 -7.40 -1.45
C GLU A 218 10.12 -8.83 -1.69
N LEU A 219 9.04 -9.21 -1.06
CA LEU A 219 8.35 -10.46 -1.34
C LEU A 219 6.92 -10.17 -1.76
N GLU A 220 6.53 -10.75 -2.90
CA GLU A 220 5.15 -10.75 -3.36
C GLU A 220 4.46 -12.01 -2.87
N LEU A 221 3.37 -11.85 -2.12
CA LEU A 221 2.61 -12.95 -1.57
C LEU A 221 1.15 -12.90 -2.01
N MET A 222 0.55 -14.08 -2.08
CA MET A 222 -0.91 -14.22 -2.18
C MET A 222 -1.43 -15.14 -1.10
N ARG A 223 -2.62 -14.82 -0.56
CA ARG A 223 -3.31 -15.64 0.43
C ARG A 223 -4.79 -15.77 0.08
N ASP A 224 -5.34 -16.96 0.26
CA ASP A 224 -6.77 -17.22 0.11
C ASP A 224 -7.47 -17.43 1.47
N ARG A 225 -8.80 -17.49 1.45
CA ARG A 225 -9.63 -17.71 2.65
C ARG A 225 -9.42 -19.08 3.31
N ALA A 226 -8.81 -20.03 2.62
CA ALA A 226 -8.45 -21.33 3.18
C ALA A 226 -7.06 -21.34 3.83
N ASP A 227 -6.44 -20.15 3.98
CA ASP A 227 -5.09 -19.93 4.52
C ASP A 227 -3.98 -20.57 3.67
N ASN A 228 -4.22 -20.79 2.39
CA ASN A 228 -3.13 -21.13 1.47
C ASN A 228 -2.35 -19.85 1.17
N VAL A 229 -1.06 -19.87 1.50
CA VAL A 229 -0.15 -18.76 1.24
C VAL A 229 0.90 -19.16 0.21
N VAL A 230 1.08 -18.33 -0.80
CA VAL A 230 2.08 -18.52 -1.84
C VAL A 230 2.97 -17.29 -1.92
N VAL A 231 4.29 -17.49 -1.87
CA VAL A 231 5.26 -16.46 -2.25
C VAL A 231 5.43 -16.54 -3.76
N ILE A 232 4.97 -15.51 -4.46
CA ILE A 232 4.97 -15.44 -5.93
C ILE A 232 6.39 -15.24 -6.43
N CYS A 233 7.10 -14.26 -5.86
CA CYS A 233 8.50 -14.00 -6.17
C CYS A 233 9.20 -13.25 -5.04
N SER A 234 10.53 -13.29 -5.07
CA SER A 234 11.41 -12.40 -4.31
C SER A 234 12.00 -11.37 -5.26
N ILE A 235 12.10 -10.14 -4.79
CA ILE A 235 12.61 -9.00 -5.56
C ILE A 235 13.78 -8.40 -4.77
N GLU A 236 14.82 -8.01 -5.47
CA GLU A 236 15.96 -7.26 -4.94
C GLU A 236 16.05 -5.92 -5.65
N ASN A 237 16.08 -4.84 -4.86
CA ASN A 237 16.42 -3.52 -5.36
C ASN A 237 17.95 -3.37 -5.36
N VAL A 238 18.53 -3.06 -6.52
CA VAL A 238 19.99 -2.90 -6.67
C VAL A 238 20.48 -1.69 -5.92
N ASP A 239 19.69 -0.61 -5.93
CA ASP A 239 19.95 0.57 -5.14
C ASP A 239 19.56 0.36 -3.67
N PRO A 240 20.33 0.91 -2.73
CA PRO A 240 20.05 0.75 -1.31
C PRO A 240 18.80 1.56 -0.88
N MET A 241 18.30 1.25 0.32
CA MET A 241 17.25 2.02 0.97
C MET A 241 17.53 3.51 0.94
N GLY A 242 16.53 4.29 0.54
CA GLY A 242 16.60 5.75 0.32
C GLY A 242 16.43 6.14 -1.14
N VAL A 243 16.63 5.24 -2.08
CA VAL A 243 16.21 5.40 -3.47
C VAL A 243 14.78 4.83 -3.59
N HIS A 244 13.89 5.56 -4.25
CA HIS A 244 12.52 5.07 -4.45
C HIS A 244 12.53 3.82 -5.34
N THR A 245 11.76 2.79 -4.97
CA THR A 245 11.69 1.52 -5.71
C THR A 245 11.41 1.73 -7.20
N GLY A 246 10.53 2.66 -7.55
CA GLY A 246 10.24 3.00 -8.95
C GLY A 246 11.38 3.62 -9.74
N ASP A 247 12.43 4.09 -9.06
CA ASP A 247 13.63 4.69 -9.65
C ASP A 247 14.85 3.75 -9.56
N SER A 248 14.70 2.60 -8.91
CA SER A 248 15.75 1.58 -8.74
C SER A 248 15.69 0.52 -9.82
N VAL A 249 16.82 -0.10 -10.10
CA VAL A 249 16.87 -1.34 -10.88
C VAL A 249 16.42 -2.49 -9.97
N THR A 250 15.35 -3.15 -10.33
CA THR A 250 14.80 -4.29 -9.59
C THR A 250 15.09 -5.60 -10.31
N VAL A 251 15.42 -6.65 -9.56
CA VAL A 251 15.74 -7.97 -10.08
C VAL A 251 14.87 -9.02 -9.38
N ALA A 252 14.22 -9.86 -10.16
CA ALA A 252 13.45 -11.00 -9.67
C ALA A 252 13.88 -12.29 -10.38
N PRO A 253 14.21 -13.36 -9.65
CA PRO A 253 14.27 -13.45 -8.18
C PRO A 253 15.47 -12.70 -7.59
N ALA A 254 15.41 -12.41 -6.27
CA ALA A 254 16.54 -11.83 -5.54
C ALA A 254 17.80 -12.70 -5.69
N MET A 255 18.96 -12.08 -5.95
CA MET A 255 20.19 -12.75 -6.30
C MET A 255 21.21 -12.85 -5.17
N THR A 256 21.18 -11.92 -4.22
CA THR A 256 22.21 -11.80 -3.17
C THR A 256 21.77 -12.32 -1.81
N LEU A 257 20.54 -12.81 -1.66
CA LEU A 257 20.08 -13.48 -0.45
C LEU A 257 20.66 -14.89 -0.34
N THR A 258 21.12 -15.23 0.85
CA THR A 258 21.34 -16.63 1.20
C THR A 258 20.00 -17.35 1.40
N ASP A 259 19.97 -18.67 1.27
CA ASP A 259 18.76 -19.44 1.51
C ASP A 259 18.21 -19.22 2.94
N ARG A 260 19.08 -19.09 3.93
CA ARG A 260 18.68 -18.82 5.31
C ARG A 260 18.00 -17.46 5.48
N GLU A 261 18.51 -16.41 4.87
CA GLU A 261 17.91 -15.07 4.89
C GLU A 261 16.56 -15.08 4.16
N TYR A 262 16.50 -15.69 2.99
CA TYR A 262 15.26 -15.84 2.24
C TYR A 262 14.18 -16.58 3.04
N GLN A 263 14.52 -17.72 3.67
CA GLN A 263 13.56 -18.46 4.48
C GLN A 263 13.05 -17.65 5.70
N ARG A 264 13.94 -16.90 6.36
CA ARG A 264 13.55 -16.01 7.46
C ARG A 264 12.59 -14.92 6.98
N MET A 265 12.90 -14.27 5.85
CA MET A 265 12.01 -13.25 5.27
C MET A 265 10.67 -13.84 4.88
N ARG A 266 10.67 -15.02 4.26
CA ARG A 266 9.46 -15.73 3.85
C ARG A 266 8.57 -16.04 5.06
N ASP A 267 9.13 -16.55 6.14
CA ASP A 267 8.36 -16.89 7.34
C ASP A 267 7.75 -15.64 7.96
N VAL A 268 8.52 -14.56 8.10
CA VAL A 268 8.02 -13.25 8.56
C VAL A 268 6.93 -12.71 7.62
N ALA A 269 7.11 -12.80 6.31
CA ALA A 269 6.11 -12.31 5.35
C ALA A 269 4.79 -13.07 5.46
N ILE A 270 4.84 -14.40 5.66
CA ILE A 270 3.65 -15.23 5.87
C ILE A 270 2.94 -14.83 7.16
N ASP A 271 3.67 -14.57 8.23
CA ASP A 271 3.08 -14.14 9.50
C ASP A 271 2.47 -12.72 9.38
N VAL A 272 3.12 -11.81 8.66
CA VAL A 272 2.60 -10.46 8.40
C VAL A 272 1.29 -10.51 7.62
N ILE A 273 1.22 -11.22 6.47
CA ILE A 273 -0.02 -11.27 5.67
C ILE A 273 -1.19 -11.87 6.44
N ARG A 274 -0.92 -12.84 7.33
CA ARG A 274 -1.92 -13.43 8.23
C ARG A 274 -2.39 -12.43 9.29
N ALA A 275 -1.46 -11.75 9.93
CA ALA A 275 -1.76 -10.80 11.01
C ALA A 275 -2.45 -9.53 10.51
N VAL A 276 -2.09 -9.04 9.32
CA VAL A 276 -2.79 -7.94 8.65
C VAL A 276 -4.20 -8.38 8.23
N GLY A 277 -4.37 -9.64 7.84
CA GLY A 277 -5.67 -10.22 7.52
C GLY A 277 -6.03 -10.17 6.03
N VAL A 278 -5.06 -10.01 5.13
CA VAL A 278 -5.32 -10.17 3.69
C VAL A 278 -5.60 -11.64 3.43
N ASP A 279 -6.80 -11.96 2.93
CA ASP A 279 -7.28 -13.33 2.73
C ASP A 279 -7.95 -13.57 1.37
N THR A 280 -7.98 -12.57 0.50
CA THR A 280 -8.60 -12.64 -0.83
C THR A 280 -7.75 -11.99 -1.92
N GLY A 281 -6.45 -11.87 -1.69
CA GLY A 281 -5.57 -11.19 -2.62
C GLY A 281 -4.10 -11.31 -2.27
N GLY A 282 -3.31 -10.40 -2.81
CA GLY A 282 -1.88 -10.32 -2.62
C GLY A 282 -1.46 -9.08 -1.83
N CYS A 283 -0.23 -9.13 -1.37
CA CYS A 283 0.47 -7.97 -0.84
C CYS A 283 1.95 -8.03 -1.19
N ASN A 284 2.55 -6.85 -1.28
CA ASN A 284 3.99 -6.65 -1.30
C ASN A 284 4.47 -6.39 0.12
N ILE A 285 5.54 -7.06 0.54
CA ILE A 285 6.19 -6.83 1.83
C ILE A 285 7.64 -6.48 1.59
N GLN A 286 8.03 -5.28 2.04
CA GLN A 286 9.39 -4.77 1.91
C GLN A 286 10.22 -5.09 3.16
N PHE A 287 11.49 -5.43 2.92
CA PHE A 287 12.46 -5.76 3.95
C PHE A 287 13.71 -4.91 3.78
N ALA A 288 14.20 -4.39 4.89
CA ALA A 288 15.50 -3.76 4.97
C ALA A 288 16.49 -4.68 5.69
N VAL A 289 17.65 -4.92 5.09
CA VAL A 289 18.71 -5.75 5.68
C VAL A 289 19.94 -4.91 5.91
N ASP A 290 20.42 -4.88 7.17
CA ASP A 290 21.67 -4.22 7.49
C ASP A 290 22.84 -4.93 6.80
N PRO A 291 23.57 -4.28 5.89
CA PRO A 291 24.66 -4.92 5.16
C PRO A 291 25.87 -5.26 6.04
N ARG A 292 25.86 -4.86 7.32
CA ARG A 292 26.96 -5.08 8.29
C ARG A 292 26.76 -6.33 9.14
N THR A 293 25.56 -6.88 9.20
CA THR A 293 25.18 -8.07 9.96
C THR A 293 24.78 -9.20 9.05
#